data_a4cee36788c4d5b4004db60db3efad65
#
_entry.id   a4cee36788c4d5b4004db60db3efad65
#
_cell.length_a   1.000
_cell.length_b   1.000
_cell.length_c   1.000
_cell.angle_alpha   90.00
_cell.angle_beta   90.00
_cell.angle_gamma   90.00
#
_symmetry.space_group_name_H-M   'P 1'
#
loop_
_entity.id
_entity.type
_entity.pdbx_description
1 polymer ?
#
loop_
_entity_poly.entity_id
_entity_poly.type
_entity_poly.pdbx_seq_one_letter_code
_entity_poly.pdbx_strand_id
1 'polypeptide(L)'
;MNPLNIVIIGGVAGGASAGAKARRMNEYAKITIFEKGPYISYANCGLPYYISGEIAEKEKLILQNPDSFKKRFNIDVCVNHEVKFIDKEKKTVNVRNLKTSEDITVPYDTLILSPGAISVVPPIPGLDATNIFTLRTVPEAEKLLNYIKKINHRKL
;
A
#
# COMPACT_ATOMS: atom_id res chain seq x y z
N MET A 1 32.77 -2.28 -0.34
CA MET A 1 31.81 -1.36 -0.99
C MET A 1 30.54 -1.37 -0.16
N ASN A 2 29.93 -0.21 0.10
CA ASN A 2 28.63 -0.18 0.77
C ASN A 2 27.56 -0.81 -0.15
N PRO A 3 26.58 -1.55 0.41
CA PRO A 3 25.51 -2.12 -0.38
C PRO A 3 24.67 -1.01 -1.03
N LEU A 4 24.27 -1.23 -2.29
CA LEU A 4 23.36 -0.33 -3.01
C LEU A 4 22.06 -0.15 -2.23
N ASN A 5 21.68 1.10 -1.92
CA ASN A 5 20.47 1.42 -1.18
C ASN A 5 19.32 1.74 -2.15
N ILE A 6 18.34 0.86 -2.24
CA ILE A 6 17.17 0.99 -3.12
C ILE A 6 15.94 1.31 -2.27
N VAL A 7 15.33 2.47 -2.53
CA VAL A 7 14.07 2.85 -1.92
C VAL A 7 12.94 2.70 -2.95
N ILE A 8 11.82 2.12 -2.53
CA ILE A 8 10.63 1.92 -3.36
C ILE A 8 9.45 2.59 -2.70
N ILE A 9 8.73 3.43 -3.44
CA ILE A 9 7.52 4.11 -2.99
C ILE A 9 6.30 3.37 -3.53
N GLY A 10 5.49 2.82 -2.63
CA GLY A 10 4.33 1.98 -2.93
C GLY A 10 4.66 0.49 -2.95
N GLY A 11 3.90 -0.31 -2.23
CA GLY A 11 4.17 -1.73 -1.95
C GLY A 11 3.13 -2.71 -2.48
N VAL A 12 2.16 -2.29 -3.30
CA VAL A 12 1.11 -3.22 -3.74
C VAL A 12 1.58 -4.05 -4.95
N ALA A 13 1.26 -3.69 -6.18
CA ALA A 13 1.61 -4.52 -7.34
C ALA A 13 2.99 -4.18 -7.90
N GLY A 14 3.17 -2.93 -8.36
CA GLY A 14 4.38 -2.48 -9.03
C GLY A 14 5.61 -2.52 -8.12
N GLY A 15 5.52 -1.92 -6.93
CA GLY A 15 6.64 -1.85 -6.00
C GLY A 15 7.03 -3.20 -5.42
N ALA A 16 6.07 -4.05 -5.05
CA ALA A 16 6.36 -5.41 -4.58
C ALA A 16 7.08 -6.24 -5.65
N SER A 17 6.60 -6.17 -6.90
CA SER A 17 7.23 -6.86 -8.04
C SER A 17 8.62 -6.32 -8.36
N ALA A 18 8.78 -4.99 -8.34
CA ALA A 18 10.07 -4.33 -8.57
C ALA A 18 11.09 -4.69 -7.49
N GLY A 19 10.68 -4.69 -6.22
CA GLY A 19 11.53 -5.08 -5.10
C GLY A 19 12.00 -6.54 -5.21
N ALA A 20 11.09 -7.47 -5.48
CA ALA A 20 11.42 -8.87 -5.69
C ALA A 20 12.36 -9.07 -6.89
N LYS A 21 12.19 -8.30 -7.98
CA LYS A 21 13.10 -8.34 -9.14
C LYS A 21 14.45 -7.72 -8.79
N ALA A 22 14.49 -6.57 -8.12
CA ALA A 22 15.74 -5.92 -7.71
C ALA A 22 16.57 -6.85 -6.81
N ARG A 23 15.96 -7.57 -5.86
CA ARG A 23 16.65 -8.56 -5.03
C ARG A 23 17.29 -9.68 -5.85
N ARG A 24 16.58 -10.20 -6.87
CA ARG A 24 17.13 -11.24 -7.76
C ARG A 24 18.30 -10.74 -8.61
N MET A 25 18.35 -9.43 -8.91
CA MET A 25 19.45 -8.81 -9.67
C MET A 25 20.64 -8.46 -8.80
N ASN A 26 20.42 -8.15 -7.53
CA ASN A 26 21.47 -7.81 -6.57
C ASN A 26 21.09 -8.30 -5.17
N GLU A 27 21.71 -9.41 -4.75
CA GLU A 27 21.44 -10.04 -3.45
C GLU A 27 21.94 -9.20 -2.25
N TYR A 28 22.93 -8.33 -2.48
CA TYR A 28 23.56 -7.51 -1.45
C TYR A 28 22.89 -6.13 -1.27
N ALA A 29 22.00 -5.74 -2.17
CA ALA A 29 21.34 -4.43 -2.07
C ALA A 29 20.51 -4.34 -0.79
N LYS A 30 20.53 -3.18 -0.14
CA LYS A 30 19.56 -2.83 0.89
C LYS A 30 18.30 -2.30 0.20
N ILE A 31 17.18 -2.99 0.37
CA ILE A 31 15.92 -2.61 -0.29
C ILE A 31 14.88 -2.29 0.78
N THR A 32 14.29 -1.10 0.70
CA THR A 32 13.22 -0.66 1.60
C THR A 32 12.01 -0.21 0.77
N ILE A 33 10.83 -0.72 1.11
CA ILE A 33 9.54 -0.32 0.53
C ILE A 33 8.77 0.52 1.55
N PHE A 34 8.35 1.70 1.17
CA PHE A 34 7.42 2.52 1.94
C PHE A 34 6.03 2.44 1.32
N GLU A 35 5.06 1.95 2.09
CA GLU A 35 3.66 1.84 1.69
C GLU A 35 2.79 2.68 2.62
N LYS A 36 2.01 3.58 2.01
CA LYS A 36 1.10 4.46 2.75
C LYS A 36 -0.03 3.69 3.43
N GLY A 37 -0.54 2.66 2.77
CA GLY A 37 -1.61 1.81 3.29
C GLY A 37 -1.12 0.80 4.34
N PRO A 38 -2.07 0.12 5.01
CA PRO A 38 -1.74 -0.91 6.00
C PRO A 38 -1.37 -2.26 5.38
N TYR A 39 -1.53 -2.44 4.08
CA TYR A 39 -1.31 -3.71 3.38
C TYR A 39 -0.40 -3.56 2.17
N ILE A 40 0.44 -4.55 1.95
CA ILE A 40 1.23 -4.71 0.72
C ILE A 40 0.73 -5.91 -0.08
N SER A 41 1.08 -5.96 -1.36
CA SER A 41 0.91 -7.15 -2.21
C SER A 41 -0.46 -7.81 -2.05
N TYR A 42 -1.54 -7.06 -2.20
CA TYR A 42 -2.89 -7.58 -2.17
C TYR A 42 -3.55 -7.55 -3.55
N ALA A 43 -4.56 -8.39 -3.76
CA ALA A 43 -5.31 -8.51 -5.00
C ALA A 43 -6.36 -7.42 -5.12
N ASN A 44 -6.02 -6.30 -5.77
CA ASN A 44 -6.96 -5.20 -6.03
C ASN A 44 -8.20 -5.66 -6.82
N CYS A 45 -8.01 -6.56 -7.80
CA CYS A 45 -9.10 -7.12 -8.59
C CYS A 45 -10.02 -8.05 -7.78
N GLY A 46 -9.57 -8.52 -6.62
CA GLY A 46 -10.36 -9.33 -5.69
C GLY A 46 -11.34 -8.53 -4.82
N LEU A 47 -11.20 -7.20 -4.73
CA LEU A 47 -12.04 -6.38 -3.85
C LEU A 47 -13.55 -6.49 -4.15
N PRO A 48 -14.02 -6.48 -5.42
CA PRO A 48 -15.44 -6.70 -5.72
C PRO A 48 -15.94 -8.07 -5.26
N TYR A 49 -15.13 -9.12 -5.44
CA TYR A 49 -15.47 -10.49 -5.01
C TYR A 49 -15.47 -10.65 -3.49
N TYR A 50 -14.67 -9.87 -2.80
CA TYR A 50 -14.73 -9.78 -1.34
C TYR A 50 -16.02 -9.11 -0.87
N ILE A 51 -16.48 -8.08 -1.57
CA ILE A 51 -17.75 -7.40 -1.25
C ILE A 51 -18.95 -8.27 -1.58
N SER A 52 -18.93 -9.04 -2.68
CA SER A 52 -20.02 -9.97 -3.05
C SER A 52 -20.07 -11.20 -2.12
N GLY A 53 -19.02 -11.46 -1.35
CA GLY A 53 -18.92 -12.64 -0.47
C GLY A 53 -18.32 -13.88 -1.12
N GLU A 54 -17.95 -13.84 -2.41
CA GLU A 54 -17.24 -14.95 -3.07
C GLU A 54 -15.87 -15.18 -2.44
N ILE A 55 -15.19 -14.11 -2.05
CA ILE A 55 -14.03 -14.17 -1.17
C ILE A 55 -14.49 -13.86 0.24
N ALA A 56 -14.71 -14.90 1.04
CA ALA A 56 -15.29 -14.75 2.38
C ALA A 56 -14.35 -14.10 3.40
N GLU A 57 -13.03 -14.29 3.23
CA GLU A 57 -12.01 -13.88 4.19
C GLU A 57 -11.07 -12.82 3.59
N LYS A 58 -10.87 -11.73 4.31
CA LYS A 58 -9.94 -10.65 3.90
C LYS A 58 -8.53 -11.16 3.66
N GLU A 59 -8.09 -12.10 4.45
CA GLU A 59 -6.76 -12.70 4.40
C GLU A 59 -6.44 -13.30 3.04
N LYS A 60 -7.45 -13.79 2.31
CA LYS A 60 -7.32 -14.31 0.94
C LYS A 60 -7.03 -13.24 -0.11
N LEU A 61 -7.29 -11.97 0.22
CA LEU A 61 -6.86 -10.86 -0.63
C LEU A 61 -5.37 -10.55 -0.49
N ILE A 62 -4.80 -10.82 0.69
CA ILE A 62 -3.43 -10.41 1.05
C ILE A 62 -2.46 -11.51 0.62
N LEU A 63 -1.73 -11.28 -0.46
CA LEU A 63 -0.80 -12.25 -1.02
C LEU A 63 0.49 -12.36 -0.20
N GLN A 64 0.95 -11.25 0.36
CA GLN A 64 2.15 -11.16 1.19
C GLN A 64 1.95 -10.10 2.29
N ASN A 65 2.63 -10.28 3.41
CA ASN A 65 2.75 -9.28 4.47
C ASN A 65 4.23 -8.85 4.65
N PRO A 66 4.54 -7.81 5.44
CA PRO A 66 5.91 -7.34 5.65
C PRO A 66 6.87 -8.43 6.11
N ASP A 67 6.45 -9.28 7.06
CA ASP A 67 7.29 -10.35 7.62
C ASP A 67 7.61 -11.43 6.58
N SER A 68 6.60 -11.87 5.83
CA SER A 68 6.78 -12.84 4.73
C SER A 68 7.67 -12.28 3.62
N PHE A 69 7.55 -10.98 3.34
CA PHE A 69 8.37 -10.29 2.36
C PHE A 69 9.84 -10.19 2.83
N LYS A 70 10.05 -9.85 4.11
CA LYS A 70 11.39 -9.85 4.73
C LYS A 70 12.01 -11.24 4.70
N LYS A 71 11.26 -12.27 5.12
CA LYS A 71 11.74 -13.65 5.18
C LYS A 71 12.08 -14.20 3.79
N ARG A 72 11.24 -13.92 2.79
CA ARG A 72 11.40 -14.50 1.44
C ARG A 72 12.40 -13.75 0.57
N PHE A 73 12.46 -12.43 0.68
CA PHE A 73 13.23 -11.57 -0.21
C PHE A 73 14.29 -10.73 0.50
N ASN A 74 14.38 -10.79 1.82
CA ASN A 74 15.23 -9.90 2.61
C ASN A 74 15.02 -8.41 2.24
N ILE A 75 13.73 -7.99 2.12
CA ILE A 75 13.32 -6.62 1.82
C ILE A 75 12.60 -6.06 3.04
N ASP A 76 12.98 -4.86 3.47
CA ASP A 76 12.30 -4.15 4.55
C ASP A 76 11.06 -3.46 4.00
N VAL A 77 9.91 -3.68 4.65
CA VAL A 77 8.64 -3.08 4.26
C VAL A 77 8.04 -2.31 5.41
N CYS A 78 7.87 -1.01 5.20
CA CYS A 78 7.27 -0.09 6.16
C CYS A 78 5.85 0.28 5.69
N VAL A 79 4.82 -0.38 6.24
CA VAL A 79 3.41 -0.03 6.02
C VAL A 79 3.00 1.15 6.90
N ASN A 80 1.95 1.87 6.53
CA ASN A 80 1.52 3.13 7.16
C ASN A 80 2.64 4.19 7.17
N HIS A 81 3.45 4.21 6.12
CA HIS A 81 4.53 5.17 5.93
C HIS A 81 4.34 5.89 4.59
N GLU A 82 4.06 7.17 4.66
CA GLU A 82 3.84 8.01 3.49
C GLU A 82 5.08 8.79 3.12
N VAL A 83 5.59 8.63 1.90
CA VAL A 83 6.64 9.51 1.38
C VAL A 83 5.98 10.84 0.99
N LYS A 84 6.36 11.91 1.69
CA LYS A 84 5.82 13.26 1.51
C LYS A 84 6.59 14.08 0.51
N PHE A 85 7.90 13.88 0.43
CA PHE A 85 8.79 14.68 -0.41
C PHE A 85 9.99 13.86 -0.88
N ILE A 86 10.48 14.17 -2.09
CA ILE A 86 11.67 13.59 -2.70
C ILE A 86 12.64 14.72 -3.00
N ASP A 87 13.80 14.72 -2.35
CA ASP A 87 14.91 15.61 -2.67
C ASP A 87 15.85 14.89 -3.65
N LYS A 88 15.79 15.26 -4.92
CA LYS A 88 16.57 14.64 -5.98
C LYS A 88 18.06 15.00 -5.88
N GLU A 89 18.37 16.21 -5.43
CA GLU A 89 19.75 16.72 -5.33
C GLU A 89 20.50 16.01 -4.21
N LYS A 90 19.84 15.86 -3.04
CA LYS A 90 20.40 15.15 -1.89
C LYS A 90 20.18 13.64 -1.96
N LYS A 91 19.43 13.15 -2.93
CA LYS A 91 19.00 11.74 -3.03
C LYS A 91 18.41 11.22 -1.72
N THR A 92 17.42 11.93 -1.19
CA THR A 92 16.70 11.55 0.02
C THR A 92 15.19 11.59 -0.17
N VAL A 93 14.47 10.80 0.60
CA VAL A 93 13.02 10.89 0.74
C VAL A 93 12.65 11.26 2.17
N ASN A 94 11.66 12.13 2.33
CA ASN A 94 11.05 12.41 3.63
C ASN A 94 9.83 11.51 3.78
N VAL A 95 9.80 10.73 4.84
CA VAL A 95 8.79 9.68 5.10
C VAL A 95 8.12 9.96 6.42
N ARG A 96 6.78 10.04 6.42
CA ARG A 96 5.95 10.17 7.61
C ARG A 96 5.40 8.83 8.03
N ASN A 97 5.63 8.45 9.27
CA ASN A 97 4.91 7.37 9.92
C ASN A 97 3.50 7.85 10.27
N LEU A 98 2.48 7.28 9.64
CA LEU A 98 1.08 7.71 9.82
C LEU A 98 0.46 7.29 11.17
N LYS A 99 1.14 6.41 11.92
CA LYS A 99 0.69 5.98 13.26
C LYS A 99 1.25 6.88 14.36
N THR A 100 2.55 7.24 14.26
CA THR A 100 3.24 8.05 15.28
C THR A 100 3.33 9.52 14.90
N SER A 101 3.06 9.88 13.64
CA SER A 101 3.26 11.22 13.07
C SER A 101 4.73 11.68 13.02
N GLU A 102 5.66 10.77 13.19
CA GLU A 102 7.10 11.04 13.10
C GLU A 102 7.54 11.13 11.64
N ASP A 103 8.41 12.06 11.35
CA ASP A 103 9.07 12.23 10.05
C ASP A 103 10.50 11.75 10.11
N ILE A 104 10.92 10.96 9.12
CA ILE A 104 12.30 10.49 8.94
C ILE A 104 12.80 10.86 7.54
N THR A 105 14.09 11.12 7.43
CA THR A 105 14.76 11.33 6.15
C THR A 105 15.60 10.09 5.81
N VAL A 106 15.34 9.50 4.64
CA VAL A 106 15.95 8.25 4.21
C VAL A 106 16.76 8.50 2.92
N PRO A 107 18.07 8.25 2.91
CA PRO A 107 18.87 8.35 1.70
C PRO A 107 18.64 7.17 0.76
N TYR A 108 18.88 7.39 -0.54
CA TYR A 108 18.82 6.34 -1.56
C TYR A 108 19.91 6.53 -2.63
N ASP A 109 20.36 5.43 -3.22
CA ASP A 109 21.15 5.42 -4.46
C ASP A 109 20.22 5.32 -5.67
N THR A 110 19.17 4.49 -5.56
CA THR A 110 18.16 4.28 -6.58
C THR A 110 16.74 4.40 -5.96
N LEU A 111 15.86 5.13 -6.65
CA LEU A 111 14.48 5.31 -6.24
C LEU A 111 13.54 4.72 -7.29
N ILE A 112 12.59 3.90 -6.85
CA ILE A 112 11.52 3.33 -7.69
C ILE A 112 10.19 3.93 -7.25
N LEU A 113 9.46 4.51 -8.20
CA LEU A 113 8.16 5.13 -7.96
C LEU A 113 7.03 4.21 -8.43
N SER A 114 6.22 3.72 -7.48
CA SER A 114 5.03 2.91 -7.72
C SER A 114 3.86 3.37 -6.85
N PRO A 115 3.54 4.69 -6.81
CA PRO A 115 2.58 5.26 -5.86
C PRO A 115 1.14 4.81 -6.11
N GLY A 116 0.87 4.15 -7.25
CA GLY A 116 -0.47 3.75 -7.66
C GLY A 116 -1.33 4.94 -8.10
N ALA A 117 -2.64 4.84 -7.82
CA ALA A 117 -3.62 5.88 -8.13
C ALA A 117 -4.56 6.08 -6.95
N ILE A 118 -5.28 7.19 -6.96
CA ILE A 118 -6.37 7.49 -6.03
C ILE A 118 -7.69 7.57 -6.80
N SER A 119 -8.80 7.29 -6.12
CA SER A 119 -10.13 7.53 -6.69
C SER A 119 -10.37 9.03 -6.83
N VAL A 120 -10.70 9.47 -8.03
CA VAL A 120 -11.13 10.84 -8.27
C VAL A 120 -12.64 10.91 -8.07
N VAL A 121 -13.08 11.72 -7.11
CA VAL A 121 -14.50 12.04 -6.90
C VAL A 121 -14.79 13.33 -7.63
N PRO A 122 -15.61 13.31 -8.70
CA PRO A 122 -15.92 14.51 -9.45
C PRO A 122 -16.80 15.47 -8.61
N PRO A 123 -16.78 16.78 -8.85
CA PRO A 123 -17.57 17.75 -8.09
C PRO A 123 -19.06 17.75 -8.53
N ILE A 124 -19.74 16.63 -8.28
CA ILE A 124 -21.18 16.47 -8.57
C ILE A 124 -21.96 16.64 -7.27
N PRO A 125 -23.03 17.42 -7.24
CA PRO A 125 -23.87 17.59 -6.04
C PRO A 125 -24.37 16.26 -5.51
N GLY A 126 -24.24 16.05 -4.19
CA GLY A 126 -24.69 14.83 -3.50
C GLY A 126 -23.64 13.72 -3.37
N LEU A 127 -22.43 13.86 -3.96
CA LEU A 127 -21.35 12.88 -3.79
C LEU A 127 -20.69 12.91 -2.40
N ASP A 128 -21.03 13.88 -1.58
CA ASP A 128 -20.67 13.97 -0.15
C ASP A 128 -21.60 13.16 0.76
N ALA A 129 -22.64 12.53 0.20
CA ALA A 129 -23.57 11.70 0.95
C ALA A 129 -22.87 10.48 1.59
N THR A 130 -23.29 10.13 2.80
CA THR A 130 -22.67 9.09 3.64
C THR A 130 -22.80 7.66 3.10
N ASN A 131 -23.61 7.47 2.08
CA ASN A 131 -23.87 6.19 1.40
C ASN A 131 -23.15 6.05 0.04
N ILE A 132 -22.26 6.97 -0.27
CA ILE A 132 -21.41 6.92 -1.47
C ILE A 132 -20.00 6.49 -1.06
N PHE A 133 -19.45 5.55 -1.80
CA PHE A 133 -18.16 4.94 -1.50
C PHE A 133 -17.29 4.88 -2.76
N THR A 134 -16.00 5.04 -2.56
CA THR A 134 -14.98 4.63 -3.52
C THR A 134 -14.51 3.22 -3.18
N LEU A 135 -14.03 2.49 -4.19
CA LEU A 135 -13.51 1.14 -4.02
C LEU A 135 -12.15 1.01 -4.72
N ARG A 136 -11.08 1.17 -3.97
CA ARG A 136 -9.71 1.07 -4.46
C ARG A 136 -8.80 0.27 -3.54
N THR A 137 -9.06 0.29 -2.24
CA THR A 137 -8.19 -0.28 -1.22
C THR A 137 -8.96 -1.25 -0.33
N VAL A 138 -8.24 -2.12 0.38
CA VAL A 138 -8.85 -3.04 1.36
C VAL A 138 -9.64 -2.28 2.45
N PRO A 139 -9.12 -1.19 3.06
CA PRO A 139 -9.90 -0.42 4.02
C PRO A 139 -11.21 0.17 3.46
N GLU A 140 -11.21 0.60 2.18
CA GLU A 140 -12.45 1.09 1.54
C GLU A 140 -13.47 -0.04 1.35
N ALA A 141 -13.00 -1.24 0.96
CA ALA A 141 -13.86 -2.41 0.86
C ALA A 141 -14.46 -2.81 2.22
N GLU A 142 -13.65 -2.79 3.29
CA GLU A 142 -14.13 -3.04 4.65
C GLU A 142 -15.17 -2.00 5.10
N LYS A 143 -14.93 -0.72 4.80
CA LYS A 143 -15.89 0.36 5.09
C LYS A 143 -17.23 0.13 4.40
N LEU A 144 -17.20 -0.23 3.11
CA LEU A 144 -18.40 -0.54 2.33
C LEU A 144 -19.14 -1.77 2.89
N LEU A 145 -18.44 -2.87 3.18
CA LEU A 145 -19.02 -4.07 3.76
C LEU A 145 -19.69 -3.80 5.12
N ASN A 146 -19.04 -3.03 5.98
CA ASN A 146 -19.60 -2.66 7.28
C ASN A 146 -20.89 -1.82 7.12
N TYR A 147 -20.92 -0.96 6.12
CA TYR A 147 -22.13 -0.20 5.80
C TYR A 147 -23.26 -1.11 5.31
N ILE A 148 -23.00 -2.02 4.40
CA ILE A 148 -24.00 -3.00 3.88
C ILE A 148 -24.54 -3.85 5.02
N LYS A 149 -23.71 -4.39 5.90
CA LYS A 149 -24.13 -5.18 7.07
C LYS A 149 -25.06 -4.36 7.98
N LYS A 150 -24.71 -3.10 8.26
CA LYS A 150 -25.54 -2.21 9.09
C LYS A 150 -26.92 -1.94 8.51
N ILE A 151 -27.05 -1.83 7.18
CA ILE A 151 -28.35 -1.63 6.52
C ILE A 151 -29.20 -2.90 6.59
N ASN A 152 -28.59 -4.05 6.32
CA ASN A 152 -29.30 -5.34 6.33
C ASN A 152 -29.84 -5.69 7.73
N HIS A 153 -29.10 -5.36 8.80
CA HIS A 153 -29.60 -5.51 10.18
C HIS A 153 -30.74 -4.56 10.57
N ARG A 154 -30.97 -3.48 9.81
CA ARG A 154 -32.09 -2.56 10.07
C ARG A 154 -33.39 -2.95 9.35
N LYS A 155 -33.34 -3.96 8.48
CA LYS A 155 -34.50 -4.46 7.70
C LYS A 155 -35.12 -5.73 8.29
N LEU A 156 -34.57 -6.24 9.41
CA LEU A 156 -35.11 -7.31 10.24
C LEU A 156 -35.67 -6.72 11.53
#